data_686be93dff4a2b63fcdf11e4a0084a8b
#
_entry.id   686be93dff4a2b63fcdf11e4a0084a8b
#
_cell.length_a   1.000
_cell.length_b   1.000
_cell.length_c   1.000
_cell.angle_alpha   90.00
_cell.angle_beta   90.00
_cell.angle_gamma   90.00
#
_symmetry.space_group_name_H-M   'P 1'
#
loop_
_entity.id
_entity.type
_entity.pdbx_description
1 polymer ?
#
loop_
_entity_poly.entity_id
_entity_poly.type
_entity_poly.pdbx_seq_one_letter_code
_entity_poly.pdbx_strand_id
1 'polypeptide(L)'
;VLRKAGPVRGFSALEDAIDRLRASGRTALYAGVKEGGRQVERFYSDRRVNRVILLSDGMANVGPSKPHQLSKLGQALAQDGISVSTVGLGLNYNEDLMQQLALASDGNHSFAETADDLVRIFNAEFGDAMENVAQDIEIIIETRRGFTPTRIMGPIGEISDNRVKVKLNKLGSGSDRFLIVEMTADGADDVDVGREAIASVKVDYMDLQGGQRRSANREVTAKRSSDAALIKESADQTVLAKVAGYRANLAETEAIQLRDRGDVAGARKILEANVKALDASAAVTGVSSELTSRLKLKADKARQSANALDDRDWAKTRKSLRYEQHRYGTMQKF
;
A
#
# COMPACT_ATOMS: atom_id res chain seq x y z
N VAL A 1 6.75 -12.06 25.99
CA VAL A 1 7.91 -11.36 25.38
C VAL A 1 9.16 -12.11 25.75
N LEU A 2 9.83 -12.75 24.79
CA LEU A 2 11.09 -13.48 25.03
C LEU A 2 12.24 -12.53 25.37
N ARG A 3 12.28 -11.40 24.72
CA ARG A 3 13.24 -10.33 24.97
C ARG A 3 12.57 -8.97 24.86
N LYS A 4 12.78 -8.12 25.85
CA LYS A 4 12.34 -6.72 25.79
C LYS A 4 13.18 -5.95 24.76
N ALA A 5 12.56 -4.95 24.11
CA ALA A 5 13.29 -4.05 23.24
C ALA A 5 14.46 -3.37 23.97
N GLY A 6 15.56 -3.17 23.25
CA GLY A 6 16.77 -2.56 23.80
C GLY A 6 17.91 -2.57 22.77
N PRO A 7 19.01 -1.89 23.04
CA PRO A 7 20.17 -1.89 22.16
C PRO A 7 20.69 -3.30 21.92
N VAL A 8 21.00 -3.61 20.65
CA VAL A 8 21.68 -4.88 20.30
C VAL A 8 23.18 -4.67 20.53
N ARG A 9 23.71 -5.24 21.61
CA ARG A 9 25.14 -5.19 21.97
C ARG A 9 25.90 -6.45 21.60
N GLY A 10 25.26 -7.38 20.86
CA GLY A 10 25.80 -8.67 20.43
C GLY A 10 24.67 -9.59 19.96
N PHE A 11 24.98 -10.53 19.08
CA PHE A 11 23.97 -11.41 18.49
C PHE A 11 23.71 -12.67 19.33
N SER A 12 24.68 -13.15 20.13
CA SER A 12 24.56 -14.42 20.88
C SER A 12 23.32 -14.47 21.78
N ALA A 13 23.04 -13.41 22.53
CA ALA A 13 21.85 -13.38 23.39
C ALA A 13 20.53 -13.35 22.60
N LEU A 14 20.56 -12.90 21.35
CA LEU A 14 19.41 -12.95 20.44
C LEU A 14 19.25 -14.34 19.84
N GLU A 15 20.35 -14.95 19.41
CA GLU A 15 20.41 -16.34 18.92
C GLU A 15 19.92 -17.30 19.99
N ASP A 16 20.43 -17.21 21.21
CA ASP A 16 19.96 -17.99 22.37
C ASP A 16 18.45 -17.83 22.63
N ALA A 17 17.92 -16.62 22.43
CA ALA A 17 16.48 -16.38 22.60
C ALA A 17 15.66 -17.00 21.48
N ILE A 18 16.17 -17.00 20.24
CA ILE A 18 15.54 -17.62 19.07
C ILE A 18 15.56 -19.15 19.23
N ASP A 19 16.68 -19.72 19.65
CA ASP A 19 16.83 -21.18 19.82
C ASP A 19 15.93 -21.77 20.91
N ARG A 20 15.49 -20.93 21.84
CA ARG A 20 14.52 -21.31 22.88
C ARG A 20 13.08 -21.27 22.41
N LEU A 21 12.79 -20.74 21.22
CA LEU A 21 11.44 -20.74 20.66
C LEU A 21 10.97 -22.19 20.48
N ARG A 22 9.77 -22.45 20.96
CA ARG A 22 9.07 -23.71 20.73
C ARG A 22 7.69 -23.40 20.21
N ALA A 23 7.32 -24.06 19.12
CA ALA A 23 5.97 -24.01 18.59
C ALA A 23 5.02 -24.62 19.61
N SER A 24 4.16 -23.80 20.20
CA SER A 24 3.17 -24.26 21.19
C SER A 24 1.98 -23.31 21.26
N GLY A 25 0.81 -23.87 21.58
CA GLY A 25 -0.39 -23.10 21.82
C GLY A 25 -1.11 -22.62 20.57
N ARG A 26 -1.69 -21.43 20.68
CA ARG A 26 -2.54 -20.82 19.67
C ARG A 26 -1.96 -19.48 19.20
N THR A 27 -2.46 -19.00 18.05
CA THR A 27 -1.95 -17.79 17.42
C THR A 27 -2.77 -16.58 17.84
N ALA A 28 -2.22 -15.78 18.78
CA ALA A 28 -2.80 -14.51 19.26
C ALA A 28 -2.18 -13.32 18.51
N LEU A 29 -2.42 -13.23 17.22
CA LEU A 29 -1.78 -12.28 16.30
C LEU A 29 -1.97 -10.82 16.76
N TYR A 30 -3.20 -10.43 17.11
CA TYR A 30 -3.52 -9.08 17.59
C TYR A 30 -2.71 -8.71 18.85
N ALA A 31 -2.64 -9.61 19.83
CA ALA A 31 -1.90 -9.38 21.07
C ALA A 31 -0.38 -9.26 20.81
N GLY A 32 0.14 -10.11 19.91
CA GLY A 32 1.55 -10.06 19.52
C GLY A 32 1.94 -8.72 18.88
N VAL A 33 1.12 -8.24 17.93
CA VAL A 33 1.35 -6.95 17.26
C VAL A 33 1.22 -5.79 18.25
N LYS A 34 0.19 -5.79 19.09
CA LYS A 34 -0.01 -4.76 20.12
C LYS A 34 1.18 -4.68 21.08
N GLU A 35 1.69 -5.82 21.52
CA GLU A 35 2.86 -5.87 22.39
C GLU A 35 4.14 -5.45 21.64
N GLY A 36 4.31 -5.86 20.37
CA GLY A 36 5.39 -5.38 19.51
C GLY A 36 5.41 -3.87 19.38
N GLY A 37 4.25 -3.26 19.12
CA GLY A 37 4.08 -1.81 19.07
C GLY A 37 4.49 -1.14 20.38
N ARG A 38 4.00 -1.66 21.52
CA ARG A 38 4.39 -1.16 22.84
C ARG A 38 5.89 -1.27 23.14
N GLN A 39 6.57 -2.28 22.61
CA GLN A 39 8.02 -2.40 22.74
C GLN A 39 8.76 -1.36 21.88
N VAL A 40 8.27 -1.06 20.67
CA VAL A 40 8.84 -0.02 19.79
C VAL A 40 8.60 1.37 20.39
N GLU A 41 7.39 1.65 20.89
CA GLU A 41 7.01 2.93 21.52
C GLU A 41 7.97 3.35 22.65
N ARG A 42 8.48 2.41 23.44
CA ARG A 42 9.45 2.67 24.52
C ARG A 42 10.77 3.26 24.02
N PHE A 43 11.12 3.06 22.78
CA PHE A 43 12.34 3.51 22.13
C PHE A 43 12.07 4.36 20.89
N TYR A 44 10.84 4.85 20.79
CA TYR A 44 10.40 5.68 19.68
C TYR A 44 11.34 6.86 19.48
N SER A 45 11.63 7.15 18.23
CA SER A 45 12.36 8.35 17.83
C SER A 45 11.88 8.80 16.47
N ASP A 46 11.59 10.08 16.34
CA ASP A 46 11.25 10.72 15.07
C ASP A 46 12.44 10.80 14.09
N ARG A 47 13.62 10.34 14.50
CA ARG A 47 14.85 10.26 13.69
C ARG A 47 15.23 8.82 13.32
N ARG A 48 14.37 7.85 13.60
CA ARG A 48 14.63 6.43 13.37
C ARG A 48 13.39 5.75 12.80
N VAL A 49 13.61 4.69 12.05
CA VAL A 49 12.52 3.83 11.62
C VAL A 49 11.95 3.08 12.80
N ASN A 50 10.66 3.31 13.08
CA ASN A 50 9.92 2.64 14.12
C ASN A 50 9.04 1.57 13.47
N ARG A 51 9.44 0.29 13.58
CA ARG A 51 8.78 -0.80 12.85
C ARG A 51 8.64 -2.06 13.68
N VAL A 52 7.49 -2.70 13.55
CA VAL A 52 7.24 -4.07 13.96
C VAL A 52 7.28 -4.96 12.72
N ILE A 53 7.99 -6.08 12.77
CA ILE A 53 7.93 -7.12 11.74
C ILE A 53 7.18 -8.31 12.34
N LEU A 54 6.02 -8.63 11.74
CA LEU A 54 5.18 -9.76 12.11
C LEU A 54 5.45 -10.92 11.14
N LEU A 55 5.94 -12.03 11.66
CA LEU A 55 6.02 -13.29 10.93
C LEU A 55 4.94 -14.27 11.43
N SER A 56 4.17 -14.86 10.54
CA SER A 56 3.17 -15.87 10.89
C SER A 56 3.03 -16.93 9.81
N ASP A 57 2.94 -18.17 10.23
CA ASP A 57 2.67 -19.36 9.39
C ASP A 57 1.28 -19.96 9.62
N GLY A 58 0.48 -19.35 10.51
CA GLY A 58 -0.82 -19.89 10.93
C GLY A 58 -1.95 -18.87 10.98
N MET A 59 -3.16 -19.43 11.12
CA MET A 59 -4.38 -18.64 11.28
C MET A 59 -4.47 -18.02 12.67
N ALA A 60 -4.82 -16.72 12.72
CA ALA A 60 -5.16 -16.07 13.99
C ALA A 60 -6.41 -16.73 14.59
N ASN A 61 -6.26 -17.36 15.76
CA ASN A 61 -7.31 -18.13 16.41
C ASN A 61 -7.55 -17.75 17.89
N VAL A 62 -6.85 -16.72 18.38
CA VAL A 62 -7.03 -16.16 19.71
C VAL A 62 -7.17 -14.63 19.64
N GLY A 63 -8.19 -14.11 20.29
CA GLY A 63 -8.47 -12.68 20.34
C GLY A 63 -9.05 -12.12 19.05
N PRO A 64 -8.94 -10.80 18.82
CA PRO A 64 -9.44 -10.17 17.60
C PRO A 64 -8.76 -10.75 16.35
N SER A 65 -9.57 -11.30 15.45
CA SER A 65 -9.12 -12.04 14.27
C SER A 65 -9.82 -11.62 12.97
N LYS A 66 -10.58 -10.51 13.01
CA LYS A 66 -11.25 -9.98 11.81
C LYS A 66 -10.40 -8.90 11.14
N PRO A 67 -10.40 -8.79 9.80
CA PRO A 67 -9.59 -7.81 9.06
C PRO A 67 -9.75 -6.37 9.56
N HIS A 68 -10.98 -5.91 9.81
CA HIS A 68 -11.23 -4.56 10.30
C HIS A 68 -10.65 -4.27 11.69
N GLN A 69 -10.50 -5.30 12.55
CA GLN A 69 -9.92 -5.15 13.89
C GLN A 69 -8.41 -4.95 13.80
N LEU A 70 -7.75 -5.70 12.91
CA LEU A 70 -6.32 -5.55 12.64
C LEU A 70 -6.03 -4.23 11.89
N SER A 71 -6.92 -3.83 10.98
CA SER A 71 -6.82 -2.52 10.33
C SER A 71 -6.88 -1.37 11.35
N LYS A 72 -7.80 -1.41 12.31
CA LYS A 72 -7.86 -0.41 13.39
C LYS A 72 -6.59 -0.37 14.24
N LEU A 73 -6.02 -1.54 14.57
CA LEU A 73 -4.74 -1.62 15.28
C LEU A 73 -3.61 -1.01 14.45
N GLY A 74 -3.55 -1.33 13.15
CA GLY A 74 -2.58 -0.76 12.22
C GLY A 74 -2.68 0.76 12.13
N GLN A 75 -3.91 1.30 12.01
CA GLN A 75 -4.15 2.74 11.97
C GLN A 75 -3.68 3.44 13.26
N ALA A 76 -3.96 2.86 14.44
CA ALA A 76 -3.50 3.41 15.70
C ALA A 76 -1.96 3.46 15.77
N LEU A 77 -1.30 2.36 15.39
CA LEU A 77 0.17 2.32 15.34
C LEU A 77 0.75 3.32 14.33
N ALA A 78 0.11 3.48 13.15
CA ALA A 78 0.51 4.48 12.18
C ALA A 78 0.39 5.91 12.71
N GLN A 79 -0.65 6.21 13.48
CA GLN A 79 -0.80 7.52 14.14
C GLN A 79 0.34 7.81 15.12
N ASP A 80 0.86 6.76 15.77
CA ASP A 80 2.02 6.82 16.66
C ASP A 80 3.36 6.73 15.91
N GLY A 81 3.35 6.78 14.56
CA GLY A 81 4.56 6.71 13.73
C GLY A 81 5.21 5.33 13.69
N ILE A 82 4.47 4.26 14.00
CA ILE A 82 4.96 2.88 14.01
C ILE A 82 4.33 2.12 12.84
N SER A 83 5.17 1.60 11.94
CA SER A 83 4.72 0.72 10.85
C SER A 83 4.76 -0.75 11.26
N VAL A 84 3.90 -1.58 10.64
CA VAL A 84 3.89 -3.03 10.85
C VAL A 84 4.08 -3.72 9.50
N SER A 85 5.27 -4.24 9.25
CA SER A 85 5.49 -5.13 8.11
C SER A 85 5.06 -6.54 8.47
N THR A 86 4.39 -7.22 7.53
CA THR A 86 3.87 -8.57 7.75
C THR A 86 4.46 -9.54 6.75
N VAL A 87 4.89 -10.70 7.22
CA VAL A 87 5.45 -11.78 6.42
C VAL A 87 4.66 -13.05 6.70
N GLY A 88 3.91 -13.51 5.71
CA GLY A 88 3.20 -14.79 5.79
C GLY A 88 4.04 -15.92 5.23
N LEU A 89 4.20 -17.01 5.98
CA LEU A 89 4.97 -18.18 5.57
C LEU A 89 4.04 -19.36 5.24
N GLY A 90 4.25 -19.96 4.06
CA GLY A 90 3.48 -21.11 3.59
C GLY A 90 2.02 -20.75 3.27
N LEU A 91 1.13 -21.74 3.30
CA LEU A 91 -0.26 -21.57 2.84
C LEU A 91 -1.29 -21.48 3.96
N ASN A 92 -0.89 -21.57 5.23
CA ASN A 92 -1.84 -21.70 6.34
C ASN A 92 -2.12 -20.41 7.12
N TYR A 93 -1.59 -19.27 6.71
CA TYR A 93 -1.86 -17.99 7.35
C TYR A 93 -3.03 -17.24 6.68
N ASN A 94 -3.59 -16.25 7.38
CA ASN A 94 -4.65 -15.40 6.84
C ASN A 94 -4.06 -14.15 6.19
N GLU A 95 -3.95 -14.17 4.86
CA GLU A 95 -3.38 -13.08 4.07
C GLU A 95 -4.21 -11.78 4.13
N ASP A 96 -5.54 -11.88 4.24
CA ASP A 96 -6.40 -10.70 4.34
C ASP A 96 -6.14 -9.93 5.64
N LEU A 97 -5.96 -10.64 6.76
CA LEU A 97 -5.60 -10.03 8.03
C LEU A 97 -4.26 -9.32 7.97
N MET A 98 -3.26 -10.01 7.44
CA MET A 98 -1.89 -9.52 7.40
C MET A 98 -1.72 -8.37 6.43
N GLN A 99 -2.34 -8.45 5.24
CA GLN A 99 -2.34 -7.38 4.26
C GLN A 99 -3.04 -6.12 4.81
N GLN A 100 -4.23 -6.27 5.43
CA GLN A 100 -4.98 -5.14 5.98
C GLN A 100 -4.22 -4.46 7.13
N LEU A 101 -3.56 -5.22 7.98
CA LEU A 101 -2.73 -4.69 9.05
C LEU A 101 -1.55 -3.87 8.48
N ALA A 102 -0.82 -4.45 7.53
CA ALA A 102 0.32 -3.81 6.89
C ALA A 102 -0.10 -2.52 6.15
N LEU A 103 -1.17 -2.59 5.35
CA LEU A 103 -1.70 -1.45 4.63
C LEU A 103 -2.12 -0.31 5.57
N ALA A 104 -2.82 -0.65 6.66
CA ALA A 104 -3.32 0.32 7.62
C ALA A 104 -2.22 0.98 8.46
N SER A 105 -1.07 0.34 8.59
CA SER A 105 0.10 0.86 9.34
C SER A 105 1.20 1.40 8.45
N ASP A 106 0.98 1.51 7.12
CA ASP A 106 1.99 1.92 6.14
C ASP A 106 3.25 1.03 6.19
N GLY A 107 3.07 -0.26 6.48
CA GLY A 107 4.10 -1.28 6.43
C GLY A 107 4.06 -2.09 5.14
N ASN A 108 4.97 -3.03 4.97
CA ASN A 108 5.00 -3.93 3.82
C ASN A 108 4.26 -5.24 4.13
N HIS A 109 3.71 -5.89 3.10
CA HIS A 109 3.19 -7.24 3.20
C HIS A 109 3.95 -8.14 2.24
N SER A 110 4.48 -9.26 2.73
CA SER A 110 5.23 -10.23 1.94
C SER A 110 4.69 -11.63 2.14
N PHE A 111 4.78 -12.43 1.07
CA PHE A 111 4.48 -13.85 1.07
C PHE A 111 5.78 -14.64 0.85
N ALA A 112 6.13 -15.48 1.81
CA ALA A 112 7.20 -16.46 1.71
C ALA A 112 6.60 -17.85 1.48
N GLU A 113 6.90 -18.46 0.34
CA GLU A 113 6.47 -19.83 0.06
C GLU A 113 7.28 -20.81 0.88
N THR A 114 8.57 -20.52 1.03
CA THR A 114 9.55 -21.36 1.74
C THR A 114 10.38 -20.50 2.72
N ALA A 115 11.13 -21.19 3.59
CA ALA A 115 12.05 -20.54 4.51
C ALA A 115 13.17 -19.74 3.79
N ASP A 116 13.58 -20.17 2.60
CA ASP A 116 14.60 -19.47 1.81
C ASP A 116 14.16 -18.09 1.34
N ASP A 117 12.86 -17.91 1.09
CA ASP A 117 12.30 -16.59 0.77
C ASP A 117 12.43 -15.60 1.92
N LEU A 118 12.46 -16.09 3.16
CA LEU A 118 12.56 -15.22 4.34
C LEU A 118 13.85 -14.41 4.34
N VAL A 119 14.98 -15.00 3.96
CA VAL A 119 16.27 -14.31 3.90
C VAL A 119 16.18 -13.11 2.96
N ARG A 120 15.61 -13.29 1.77
CA ARG A 120 15.41 -12.23 0.77
C ARG A 120 14.46 -11.15 1.28
N ILE A 121 13.34 -11.56 1.90
CA ILE A 121 12.33 -10.64 2.44
C ILE A 121 12.93 -9.83 3.60
N PHE A 122 13.61 -10.45 4.55
CA PHE A 122 14.23 -9.74 5.66
C PHE A 122 15.32 -8.78 5.20
N ASN A 123 16.16 -9.18 4.23
CA ASN A 123 17.16 -8.28 3.65
C ASN A 123 16.52 -7.06 2.99
N ALA A 124 15.40 -7.23 2.28
CA ALA A 124 14.64 -6.12 1.72
C ALA A 124 14.03 -5.22 2.82
N GLU A 125 13.41 -5.80 3.85
CA GLU A 125 12.82 -5.04 4.96
C GLU A 125 13.86 -4.24 5.76
N PHE A 126 15.04 -4.82 6.00
CA PHE A 126 16.13 -4.12 6.69
C PHE A 126 16.81 -3.10 5.78
N GLY A 127 17.02 -3.40 4.50
CA GLY A 127 17.53 -2.45 3.50
C GLY A 127 16.64 -1.21 3.40
N ASP A 128 15.35 -1.42 3.21
CA ASP A 128 14.32 -0.37 3.23
C ASP A 128 14.39 0.51 4.49
N ALA A 129 14.63 -0.10 5.65
CA ALA A 129 14.72 0.62 6.91
C ALA A 129 15.97 1.51 6.98
N MET A 130 17.08 1.09 6.38
CA MET A 130 18.35 1.82 6.38
C MET A 130 18.40 2.95 5.34
N GLU A 131 17.61 2.85 4.27
CA GLU A 131 17.62 3.79 3.14
C GLU A 131 16.57 4.90 3.25
N ASN A 132 15.84 5.01 4.36
CA ASN A 132 14.84 6.05 4.51
C ASN A 132 15.49 7.44 4.59
N VAL A 133 14.96 8.37 3.80
CA VAL A 133 15.39 9.77 3.75
C VAL A 133 14.39 10.72 4.39
N ALA A 134 13.12 10.33 4.48
CA ALA A 134 12.07 11.09 5.14
C ALA A 134 11.10 10.19 5.90
N GLN A 135 10.52 10.72 6.97
CA GLN A 135 9.47 10.05 7.73
C GLN A 135 8.48 11.05 8.32
N ASP A 136 7.39 10.54 8.93
CA ASP A 136 6.30 11.33 9.49
C ASP A 136 5.81 12.36 8.46
N ILE A 137 5.47 11.84 7.28
CA ILE A 137 5.06 12.65 6.12
C ILE A 137 3.56 12.87 6.20
N GLU A 138 3.16 14.13 6.27
CA GLU A 138 1.76 14.53 6.21
C GLU A 138 1.51 15.26 4.90
N ILE A 139 0.55 14.78 4.12
CA ILE A 139 0.11 15.38 2.86
C ILE A 139 -1.29 15.94 3.09
N ILE A 140 -1.44 17.21 2.87
CA ILE A 140 -2.72 17.92 2.93
C ILE A 140 -3.01 18.50 1.55
N ILE A 141 -4.17 18.15 1.00
CA ILE A 141 -4.67 18.73 -0.25
C ILE A 141 -5.96 19.46 0.08
N GLU A 142 -6.01 20.74 -0.24
CA GLU A 142 -7.21 21.58 -0.07
C GLU A 142 -7.71 21.99 -1.46
N THR A 143 -8.91 21.53 -1.80
CA THR A 143 -9.54 21.86 -3.08
C THR A 143 -10.16 23.23 -3.03
N ARG A 144 -10.19 23.92 -4.16
CA ARG A 144 -10.82 25.21 -4.31
C ARG A 144 -12.34 25.03 -4.49
N ARG A 145 -13.09 26.13 -4.27
CA ARG A 145 -14.54 26.13 -4.48
C ARG A 145 -14.89 25.62 -5.89
N GLY A 146 -15.89 24.76 -5.98
CA GLY A 146 -16.30 24.13 -7.23
C GLY A 146 -15.52 22.86 -7.58
N PHE A 147 -14.66 22.35 -6.66
CA PHE A 147 -13.96 21.08 -6.80
C PHE A 147 -14.09 20.28 -5.51
N THR A 148 -14.73 19.12 -5.58
CA THR A 148 -15.00 18.27 -4.43
C THR A 148 -14.21 16.97 -4.55
N PRO A 149 -13.31 16.65 -3.60
CA PRO A 149 -12.59 15.36 -3.60
C PRO A 149 -13.55 14.23 -3.25
N THR A 150 -13.54 13.17 -4.06
CA THR A 150 -14.49 12.05 -3.93
C THR A 150 -13.83 10.75 -3.54
N ARG A 151 -12.57 10.56 -3.92
CA ARG A 151 -11.83 9.31 -3.65
C ARG A 151 -10.34 9.55 -3.59
N ILE A 152 -9.67 8.82 -2.68
CA ILE A 152 -8.22 8.67 -2.65
C ILE A 152 -7.88 7.32 -3.27
N MET A 153 -6.99 7.32 -4.26
CA MET A 153 -6.41 6.12 -4.86
C MET A 153 -4.97 6.00 -4.39
N GLY A 154 -4.69 4.99 -3.57
CA GLY A 154 -3.36 4.77 -2.99
C GLY A 154 -3.37 4.59 -1.48
N PRO A 155 -2.48 5.25 -0.76
CA PRO A 155 -2.39 5.17 0.69
C PRO A 155 -3.70 5.52 1.39
N ILE A 156 -3.90 4.96 2.59
CA ILE A 156 -5.08 5.27 3.40
C ILE A 156 -5.03 6.73 3.84
N GLY A 157 -6.13 7.43 3.63
CA GLY A 157 -6.29 8.84 4.01
C GLY A 157 -7.74 9.18 4.32
N GLU A 158 -7.96 10.40 4.71
CA GLU A 158 -9.26 10.94 5.09
C GLU A 158 -9.66 12.05 4.13
N ILE A 159 -10.96 12.07 3.76
CA ILE A 159 -11.59 13.15 3.02
C ILE A 159 -12.58 13.81 3.97
N SER A 160 -12.45 15.12 4.16
CA SER A 160 -13.40 15.91 4.94
C SER A 160 -13.68 17.19 4.15
N ASP A 161 -14.90 17.32 3.66
CA ASP A 161 -15.35 18.42 2.81
C ASP A 161 -14.41 18.63 1.59
N ASN A 162 -13.69 19.75 1.57
CA ASN A 162 -12.74 20.13 0.53
C ASN A 162 -11.29 19.74 0.85
N ARG A 163 -11.06 18.94 1.89
CA ARG A 163 -9.72 18.61 2.38
C ARG A 163 -9.46 17.12 2.32
N VAL A 164 -8.29 16.75 1.79
CA VAL A 164 -7.74 15.39 1.82
C VAL A 164 -6.52 15.40 2.72
N LYS A 165 -6.44 14.45 3.64
CA LYS A 165 -5.31 14.26 4.54
C LYS A 165 -4.79 12.83 4.41
N VAL A 166 -3.50 12.69 4.12
CA VAL A 166 -2.81 11.39 4.04
C VAL A 166 -1.55 11.45 4.88
N LYS A 167 -1.31 10.42 5.68
CA LYS A 167 -0.06 10.21 6.40
C LYS A 167 0.71 9.04 5.81
N LEU A 168 2.01 9.23 5.63
CA LEU A 168 2.95 8.20 5.24
C LEU A 168 4.06 8.13 6.29
N ASN A 169 4.37 6.93 6.73
CA ASN A 169 5.37 6.78 7.79
C ASN A 169 6.80 6.97 7.28
N LYS A 170 7.04 6.69 6.00
CA LYS A 170 8.40 6.70 5.45
C LYS A 170 8.46 7.01 3.96
N LEU A 171 9.64 7.48 3.51
CA LEU A 171 10.05 7.52 2.11
C LEU A 171 11.51 7.08 2.03
N GLY A 172 11.78 6.05 1.22
CA GLY A 172 13.13 5.53 0.96
C GLY A 172 13.89 6.36 -0.06
N SER A 173 15.21 6.30 -0.02
CA SER A 173 16.10 6.91 -1.02
C SER A 173 15.84 6.31 -2.41
N GLY A 174 15.77 7.14 -3.43
CA GLY A 174 15.47 6.69 -4.80
C GLY A 174 14.07 6.15 -5.02
N SER A 175 13.20 6.20 -4.00
CA SER A 175 11.82 5.74 -4.08
C SER A 175 10.87 6.90 -4.36
N ASP A 176 9.86 6.63 -5.17
CA ASP A 176 8.73 7.54 -5.38
C ASP A 176 7.48 6.98 -4.69
N ARG A 177 6.75 7.85 -4.01
CA ARG A 177 5.40 7.57 -3.55
C ARG A 177 4.45 8.58 -4.17
N PHE A 178 3.29 8.13 -4.58
CA PHE A 178 2.27 9.00 -5.12
C PHE A 178 0.89 8.61 -4.59
N LEU A 179 -0.03 9.53 -4.65
CA LEU A 179 -1.46 9.28 -4.47
C LEU A 179 -2.21 10.00 -5.59
N ILE A 180 -3.38 9.49 -5.90
CA ILE A 180 -4.27 10.11 -6.86
C ILE A 180 -5.55 10.49 -6.12
N VAL A 181 -6.00 11.71 -6.30
CA VAL A 181 -7.28 12.17 -5.77
C VAL A 181 -8.23 12.36 -6.94
N GLU A 182 -9.34 11.61 -6.90
CA GLU A 182 -10.47 11.83 -7.80
C GLU A 182 -11.29 13.00 -7.26
N MET A 183 -11.61 13.94 -8.13
CA MET A 183 -12.42 15.11 -7.78
C MET A 183 -13.53 15.28 -8.80
N THR A 184 -14.69 15.74 -8.35
CA THR A 184 -15.74 16.26 -9.22
C THR A 184 -15.61 17.77 -9.32
N ALA A 185 -15.80 18.30 -10.53
CA ALA A 185 -15.99 19.73 -10.74
C ALA A 185 -17.49 20.02 -10.76
N ASP A 186 -17.92 20.99 -9.97
CA ASP A 186 -19.31 21.45 -10.03
C ASP A 186 -19.59 22.04 -11.42
N GLY A 187 -20.78 21.80 -11.95
CA GLY A 187 -21.18 22.30 -13.26
C GLY A 187 -21.00 23.80 -13.34
N ALA A 188 -20.11 24.26 -14.20
CA ALA A 188 -19.89 25.66 -14.41
C ALA A 188 -20.63 26.07 -15.69
N ASP A 189 -21.47 27.07 -15.57
CA ASP A 189 -22.07 27.74 -16.71
C ASP A 189 -21.01 28.55 -17.53
N ASP A 190 -19.82 28.79 -16.95
CA ASP A 190 -18.69 29.46 -17.60
C ASP A 190 -17.58 28.46 -18.00
N VAL A 191 -17.64 27.98 -19.23
CA VAL A 191 -16.74 26.95 -19.75
C VAL A 191 -15.43 27.50 -20.34
N ASP A 192 -15.27 28.79 -20.48
CA ASP A 192 -14.08 29.40 -21.10
C ASP A 192 -13.29 30.31 -20.13
N VAL A 193 -13.20 29.89 -18.90
CA VAL A 193 -12.31 30.52 -17.90
C VAL A 193 -10.89 30.07 -18.18
N GLY A 194 -9.95 30.98 -18.09
CA GLY A 194 -8.52 30.67 -18.22
C GLY A 194 -8.06 29.60 -17.21
N ARG A 195 -6.77 29.38 -17.11
CA ARG A 195 -6.21 28.43 -16.15
C ARG A 195 -6.51 28.92 -14.72
N GLU A 196 -7.19 28.10 -13.92
CA GLU A 196 -7.57 28.37 -12.54
C GLU A 196 -6.89 27.43 -11.55
N ALA A 197 -6.69 27.88 -10.32
CA ALA A 197 -6.23 27.03 -9.24
C ALA A 197 -7.37 26.10 -8.79
N ILE A 198 -7.16 24.79 -8.81
CA ILE A 198 -8.13 23.77 -8.42
C ILE A 198 -7.87 23.19 -7.03
N ALA A 199 -6.60 23.18 -6.61
CA ALA A 199 -6.19 22.72 -5.28
C ALA A 199 -4.85 23.31 -4.88
N SER A 200 -4.59 23.32 -3.56
CA SER A 200 -3.26 23.49 -2.99
C SER A 200 -2.82 22.18 -2.32
N VAL A 201 -1.53 21.87 -2.44
CA VAL A 201 -0.92 20.69 -1.82
C VAL A 201 0.17 21.15 -0.88
N LYS A 202 0.09 20.72 0.38
CA LYS A 202 1.11 20.91 1.39
C LYS A 202 1.66 19.57 1.83
N VAL A 203 2.99 19.45 1.92
CA VAL A 203 3.68 18.26 2.41
C VAL A 203 4.61 18.67 3.52
N ASP A 204 4.33 18.20 4.74
CA ASP A 204 5.21 18.37 5.90
C ASP A 204 5.88 17.01 6.21
N TYR A 205 7.19 17.01 6.51
CA TYR A 205 7.92 15.77 6.78
C TYR A 205 9.17 16.01 7.64
N MET A 206 9.66 14.96 8.29
CA MET A 206 10.96 14.94 8.93
C MET A 206 12.01 14.49 7.90
N ASP A 207 12.94 15.38 7.58
CA ASP A 207 14.13 15.09 6.78
C ASP A 207 15.17 14.37 7.67
N LEU A 208 15.42 13.10 7.39
CA LEU A 208 16.32 12.27 8.21
C LEU A 208 17.80 12.61 7.97
N GLN A 209 18.14 13.14 6.79
CA GLN A 209 19.51 13.55 6.48
C GLN A 209 19.86 14.90 7.16
N GLY A 210 18.95 15.86 7.06
CA GLY A 210 19.12 17.19 7.67
C GLY A 210 18.69 17.25 9.14
N GLY A 211 18.02 16.23 9.67
CA GLY A 211 17.58 16.15 11.07
C GLY A 211 16.54 17.21 11.45
N GLN A 212 15.76 17.72 10.50
CA GLN A 212 14.80 18.81 10.73
C GLN A 212 13.49 18.61 9.97
N ARG A 213 12.40 19.19 10.48
CA ARG A 213 11.14 19.25 9.76
C ARG A 213 11.23 20.18 8.58
N ARG A 214 10.67 19.73 7.46
CA ARG A 214 10.55 20.54 6.23
C ARG A 214 9.11 20.58 5.77
N SER A 215 8.80 21.63 5.01
CA SER A 215 7.51 21.83 4.37
C SER A 215 7.70 22.18 2.90
N ALA A 216 6.85 21.63 2.05
CA ALA A 216 6.76 21.98 0.65
C ALA A 216 5.30 22.28 0.29
N ASN A 217 5.09 23.32 -0.51
CA ASN A 217 3.76 23.73 -0.98
C ASN A 217 3.74 23.80 -2.50
N ARG A 218 2.63 23.39 -3.10
CA ARG A 218 2.38 23.54 -4.55
C ARG A 218 0.91 23.86 -4.78
N GLU A 219 0.66 24.65 -5.80
CA GLU A 219 -0.67 24.92 -6.33
C GLU A 219 -0.88 24.06 -7.58
N VAL A 220 -2.06 23.46 -7.68
CA VAL A 220 -2.48 22.66 -8.83
C VAL A 220 -3.47 23.48 -9.62
N THR A 221 -3.21 23.65 -10.91
CA THR A 221 -4.06 24.46 -11.80
C THR A 221 -4.58 23.59 -12.95
N ALA A 222 -5.80 23.89 -13.40
CA ALA A 222 -6.41 23.29 -14.58
C ALA A 222 -7.12 24.35 -15.42
N LYS A 223 -7.44 24.01 -16.67
CA LYS A 223 -8.35 24.77 -17.52
C LYS A 223 -9.61 23.96 -17.72
N ARG A 224 -10.79 24.56 -17.56
CA ARG A 224 -12.06 23.92 -17.92
C ARG A 224 -12.26 23.99 -19.43
N SER A 225 -12.86 22.96 -20.00
CA SER A 225 -13.24 22.93 -21.41
C SER A 225 -14.47 22.05 -21.58
N SER A 226 -15.36 22.42 -22.49
CA SER A 226 -16.45 21.56 -22.99
C SER A 226 -16.03 20.72 -24.20
N ASP A 227 -14.86 20.98 -24.77
CA ASP A 227 -14.32 20.24 -25.90
C ASP A 227 -13.69 18.91 -25.45
N ALA A 228 -14.39 17.82 -25.72
CA ALA A 228 -13.95 16.48 -25.36
C ALA A 228 -12.63 16.07 -26.04
N ALA A 229 -12.31 16.61 -27.23
CA ALA A 229 -11.05 16.34 -27.91
C ALA A 229 -9.88 17.01 -27.18
N LEU A 230 -10.03 18.29 -26.80
CA LEU A 230 -9.02 19.00 -26.02
C LEU A 230 -8.82 18.38 -24.64
N ILE A 231 -9.88 17.96 -23.95
CA ILE A 231 -9.80 17.26 -22.66
C ILE A 231 -8.97 15.98 -22.82
N LYS A 232 -9.25 15.19 -23.86
CA LYS A 232 -8.54 13.93 -24.12
C LYS A 232 -7.08 14.17 -24.48
N GLU A 233 -6.77 15.16 -25.29
CA GLU A 233 -5.41 15.50 -25.72
C GLU A 233 -4.57 16.04 -24.57
N SER A 234 -5.17 16.85 -23.68
CA SER A 234 -4.48 17.44 -22.53
C SER A 234 -4.28 16.47 -21.36
N ALA A 235 -4.89 15.28 -21.39
CA ALA A 235 -4.80 14.32 -20.32
C ALA A 235 -3.36 13.78 -20.15
N ASP A 236 -2.83 13.84 -18.92
CA ASP A 236 -1.52 13.28 -18.59
C ASP A 236 -1.58 11.74 -18.67
N GLN A 237 -0.92 11.19 -19.67
CA GLN A 237 -0.92 9.76 -19.93
C GLN A 237 -0.25 8.96 -18.79
N THR A 238 0.70 9.55 -18.07
CA THR A 238 1.34 8.94 -16.91
C THR A 238 0.33 8.79 -15.77
N VAL A 239 -0.47 9.81 -15.53
CA VAL A 239 -1.54 9.76 -14.51
C VAL A 239 -2.58 8.71 -14.89
N LEU A 240 -3.04 8.69 -16.15
CA LEU A 240 -4.01 7.70 -16.63
C LEU A 240 -3.49 6.27 -16.51
N ALA A 241 -2.23 6.03 -16.83
CA ALA A 241 -1.58 4.73 -16.68
C ALA A 241 -1.51 4.28 -15.21
N LYS A 242 -1.22 5.21 -14.29
CA LYS A 242 -1.25 4.94 -12.84
C LYS A 242 -2.67 4.63 -12.34
N VAL A 243 -3.68 5.36 -12.83
CA VAL A 243 -5.11 5.09 -12.55
C VAL A 243 -5.50 3.70 -13.05
N ALA A 244 -5.06 3.30 -14.25
CA ALA A 244 -5.31 1.96 -14.78
C ALA A 244 -4.72 0.87 -13.88
N GLY A 245 -3.49 1.04 -13.40
CA GLY A 245 -2.86 0.12 -12.44
C GLY A 245 -3.63 -0.01 -11.12
N TYR A 246 -4.17 1.10 -10.60
CA TYR A 246 -5.00 1.09 -9.40
C TYR A 246 -6.36 0.39 -9.64
N ARG A 247 -7.05 0.71 -10.74
CA ARG A 247 -8.31 0.05 -11.11
C ARG A 247 -8.13 -1.45 -11.29
N ALA A 248 -6.97 -1.87 -11.80
CA ALA A 248 -6.62 -3.27 -11.90
C ALA A 248 -6.58 -3.96 -10.53
N ASN A 249 -6.06 -3.30 -9.50
CA ASN A 249 -6.09 -3.83 -8.12
C ASN A 249 -7.52 -4.01 -7.59
N LEU A 250 -8.41 -3.07 -7.88
CA LEU A 250 -9.81 -3.17 -7.50
C LEU A 250 -10.48 -4.36 -8.20
N ALA A 251 -10.24 -4.52 -9.51
CA ALA A 251 -10.74 -5.65 -10.28
C ALA A 251 -10.23 -7.00 -9.76
N GLU A 252 -8.95 -7.09 -9.41
CA GLU A 252 -8.38 -8.29 -8.77
C GLU A 252 -9.03 -8.58 -7.41
N THR A 253 -9.30 -7.54 -6.62
CA THR A 253 -9.99 -7.69 -5.32
C THR A 253 -11.40 -8.25 -5.51
N GLU A 254 -12.14 -7.73 -6.48
CA GLU A 254 -13.50 -8.20 -6.82
C GLU A 254 -13.47 -9.64 -7.34
N ALA A 255 -12.51 -9.98 -8.20
CA ALA A 255 -12.34 -11.33 -8.72
C ALA A 255 -12.07 -12.36 -7.61
N ILE A 256 -11.21 -12.00 -6.62
CA ILE A 256 -10.97 -12.85 -5.44
C ILE A 256 -12.28 -13.05 -4.66
N GLN A 257 -13.05 -11.99 -4.42
CA GLN A 257 -14.32 -12.09 -3.69
C GLN A 257 -15.35 -12.96 -4.40
N LEU A 258 -15.46 -12.85 -5.74
CA LEU A 258 -16.32 -13.70 -6.54
C LEU A 258 -15.89 -15.17 -6.47
N ARG A 259 -14.60 -15.43 -6.64
CA ARG A 259 -14.04 -16.79 -6.56
C ARG A 259 -14.28 -17.41 -5.18
N ASP A 260 -14.06 -16.65 -4.11
CA ASP A 260 -14.26 -17.11 -2.72
C ASP A 260 -15.75 -17.43 -2.41
N ARG A 261 -16.69 -16.83 -3.17
CA ARG A 261 -18.13 -17.13 -3.12
C ARG A 261 -18.55 -18.26 -4.07
N GLY A 262 -17.62 -18.83 -4.84
CA GLY A 262 -17.88 -19.88 -5.83
C GLY A 262 -18.22 -19.39 -7.24
N ASP A 263 -18.31 -18.08 -7.47
CA ASP A 263 -18.55 -17.53 -8.83
C ASP A 263 -17.23 -17.43 -9.62
N VAL A 264 -16.76 -18.59 -10.06
CA VAL A 264 -15.52 -18.72 -10.86
C VAL A 264 -15.68 -18.03 -12.22
N ALA A 265 -16.87 -18.11 -12.84
CA ALA A 265 -17.12 -17.54 -14.15
C ALA A 265 -17.11 -15.99 -14.08
N GLY A 266 -17.74 -15.41 -13.06
CA GLY A 266 -17.70 -13.98 -12.80
C GLY A 266 -16.27 -13.47 -12.53
N ALA A 267 -15.52 -14.19 -11.69
CA ALA A 267 -14.14 -13.87 -11.41
C ALA A 267 -13.27 -13.86 -12.69
N ARG A 268 -13.42 -14.88 -13.55
CA ARG A 268 -12.71 -14.97 -14.82
C ARG A 268 -13.03 -13.79 -15.72
N LYS A 269 -14.31 -13.46 -15.88
CA LYS A 269 -14.77 -12.33 -16.70
C LYS A 269 -14.15 -11.01 -16.28
N ILE A 270 -14.05 -10.76 -14.96
CA ILE A 270 -13.42 -9.54 -14.42
C ILE A 270 -11.94 -9.51 -14.72
N LEU A 271 -11.21 -10.62 -14.49
CA LEU A 271 -9.78 -10.67 -14.77
C LEU A 271 -9.46 -10.51 -16.26
N GLU A 272 -10.24 -11.11 -17.15
CA GLU A 272 -10.07 -10.94 -18.59
C GLU A 272 -10.36 -9.50 -19.05
N ALA A 273 -11.38 -8.85 -18.50
CA ALA A 273 -11.63 -7.44 -18.75
C ALA A 273 -10.48 -6.55 -18.24
N ASN A 274 -9.95 -6.89 -17.07
CA ASN A 274 -8.79 -6.22 -16.49
C ASN A 274 -7.53 -6.35 -17.39
N VAL A 275 -7.25 -7.53 -17.92
CA VAL A 275 -6.16 -7.76 -18.89
C VAL A 275 -6.30 -6.83 -20.08
N LYS A 276 -7.48 -6.79 -20.70
CA LYS A 276 -7.76 -5.92 -21.87
C LYS A 276 -7.52 -4.43 -21.54
N ALA A 277 -7.96 -3.98 -20.37
CA ALA A 277 -7.77 -2.59 -19.95
C ALA A 277 -6.29 -2.24 -19.70
N LEU A 278 -5.54 -3.16 -19.10
CA LEU A 278 -4.11 -3.00 -18.85
C LEU A 278 -3.30 -2.99 -20.15
N ASP A 279 -3.59 -3.93 -21.07
CA ASP A 279 -2.92 -3.99 -22.39
C ASP A 279 -3.20 -2.72 -23.20
N ALA A 280 -4.44 -2.23 -23.20
CA ALA A 280 -4.81 -0.97 -23.84
C ALA A 280 -4.04 0.23 -23.24
N SER A 281 -3.93 0.28 -21.92
CA SER A 281 -3.20 1.34 -21.22
C SER A 281 -1.69 1.27 -21.47
N ALA A 282 -1.13 0.06 -21.60
CA ALA A 282 0.28 -0.16 -21.90
C ALA A 282 0.65 0.17 -23.38
N ALA A 283 -0.34 0.22 -24.27
CA ALA A 283 -0.15 0.57 -25.69
C ALA A 283 -0.19 2.08 -25.96
N VAL A 284 -0.53 2.90 -24.95
CA VAL A 284 -0.63 4.36 -25.11
C VAL A 284 0.76 4.98 -25.22
N THR A 285 0.92 5.90 -26.17
CA THR A 285 2.14 6.69 -26.34
C THR A 285 2.28 7.77 -25.25
N GLY A 286 3.51 8.19 -24.93
CA GLY A 286 3.77 9.22 -23.91
C GLY A 286 3.91 8.68 -22.49
N VAL A 287 3.77 7.37 -22.28
CA VAL A 287 4.04 6.69 -21.02
C VAL A 287 5.50 6.22 -20.98
N SER A 288 6.16 6.33 -19.83
CA SER A 288 7.55 5.84 -19.69
C SER A 288 7.65 4.34 -19.95
N SER A 289 8.78 3.89 -20.49
CA SER A 289 9.05 2.46 -20.74
C SER A 289 8.93 1.61 -19.48
N GLU A 290 9.33 2.16 -18.35
CA GLU A 290 9.22 1.51 -17.04
C GLU A 290 7.74 1.28 -16.64
N LEU A 291 6.91 2.30 -16.72
CA LEU A 291 5.49 2.20 -16.39
C LEU A 291 4.74 1.28 -17.35
N THR A 292 5.07 1.37 -18.66
CA THR A 292 4.58 0.45 -19.70
C THR A 292 4.92 -1.01 -19.37
N SER A 293 6.17 -1.28 -18.99
CA SER A 293 6.61 -2.63 -18.60
C SER A 293 5.87 -3.13 -17.35
N ARG A 294 5.61 -2.26 -16.41
CA ARG A 294 4.85 -2.59 -15.19
C ARG A 294 3.39 -2.95 -15.50
N LEU A 295 2.73 -2.18 -16.39
CA LEU A 295 1.36 -2.48 -16.82
C LEU A 295 1.27 -3.82 -17.55
N LYS A 296 2.25 -4.11 -18.45
CA LYS A 296 2.35 -5.40 -19.12
C LYS A 296 2.54 -6.56 -18.14
N LEU A 297 3.48 -6.43 -17.20
CA LEU A 297 3.69 -7.44 -16.17
C LEU A 297 2.43 -7.69 -15.34
N LYS A 298 1.69 -6.62 -15.02
CA LYS A 298 0.43 -6.74 -14.30
C LYS A 298 -0.65 -7.43 -15.14
N ALA A 299 -0.73 -7.13 -16.44
CA ALA A 299 -1.63 -7.83 -17.37
C ALA A 299 -1.30 -9.33 -17.47
N ASP A 300 -0.01 -9.69 -17.54
CA ASP A 300 0.42 -11.08 -17.59
C ASP A 300 0.07 -11.84 -16.30
N LYS A 301 0.27 -11.22 -15.13
CA LYS A 301 -0.16 -11.80 -13.84
C LYS A 301 -1.67 -11.96 -13.74
N ALA A 302 -2.47 -10.99 -14.19
CA ALA A 302 -3.91 -11.09 -14.23
C ALA A 302 -4.38 -12.24 -15.17
N ARG A 303 -3.69 -12.42 -16.30
CA ARG A 303 -3.93 -13.53 -17.25
C ARG A 303 -3.62 -14.89 -16.62
N GLN A 304 -2.48 -15.02 -15.93
CA GLN A 304 -2.12 -16.22 -15.19
C GLN A 304 -3.15 -16.53 -14.10
N SER A 305 -3.60 -15.50 -13.36
CA SER A 305 -4.61 -15.65 -12.30
C SER A 305 -5.96 -16.09 -12.86
N ALA A 306 -6.38 -15.57 -14.03
CA ALA A 306 -7.61 -15.99 -14.70
C ALA A 306 -7.58 -17.49 -15.11
N ASN A 307 -6.39 -17.99 -15.48
CA ASN A 307 -6.20 -19.40 -15.82
C ASN A 307 -6.15 -20.30 -14.58
N ALA A 308 -5.67 -19.79 -13.44
CA ALA A 308 -5.52 -20.55 -12.20
C ALA A 308 -6.77 -20.57 -11.29
N LEU A 309 -7.89 -19.95 -11.71
CA LEU A 309 -9.12 -19.89 -10.90
C LEU A 309 -9.72 -21.26 -10.58
N ASP A 310 -9.56 -22.22 -11.47
CA ASP A 310 -10.05 -23.60 -11.31
C ASP A 310 -9.02 -24.54 -10.67
N ASP A 311 -7.81 -24.04 -10.39
CA ASP A 311 -6.66 -24.83 -9.99
C ASP A 311 -6.72 -25.20 -8.50
N ARG A 312 -6.12 -26.37 -8.19
CA ARG A 312 -5.88 -26.82 -6.81
C ARG A 312 -4.95 -25.86 -6.05
N ASP A 313 -4.16 -25.09 -6.80
CA ASP A 313 -3.22 -24.09 -6.26
C ASP A 313 -3.84 -22.69 -6.04
N TRP A 314 -5.17 -22.57 -6.05
CA TRP A 314 -5.83 -21.28 -5.80
C TRP A 314 -5.33 -20.57 -4.53
N ALA A 315 -5.09 -21.35 -3.45
CA ALA A 315 -4.58 -20.76 -2.21
C ALA A 315 -3.24 -20.02 -2.40
N LYS A 316 -2.34 -20.56 -3.20
CA LYS A 316 -1.07 -19.93 -3.56
C LYS A 316 -1.27 -18.71 -4.46
N THR A 317 -2.09 -18.86 -5.50
CA THR A 317 -2.45 -17.76 -6.41
C THR A 317 -3.07 -16.59 -5.66
N ARG A 318 -3.99 -16.85 -4.74
CA ARG A 318 -4.65 -15.84 -3.91
C ARG A 318 -3.64 -15.05 -3.05
N LYS A 319 -2.68 -15.74 -2.42
CA LYS A 319 -1.62 -15.10 -1.63
C LYS A 319 -0.71 -14.23 -2.48
N SER A 320 -0.33 -14.70 -3.66
CA SER A 320 0.45 -13.93 -4.62
C SER A 320 -0.30 -12.68 -5.10
N LEU A 321 -1.60 -12.80 -5.38
CA LEU A 321 -2.45 -11.66 -5.73
C LEU A 321 -2.51 -10.64 -4.59
N ARG A 322 -2.70 -11.07 -3.34
CA ARG A 322 -2.73 -10.16 -2.18
C ARG A 322 -1.41 -9.44 -1.96
N TYR A 323 -0.29 -10.13 -2.15
CA TYR A 323 1.03 -9.51 -2.13
C TYR A 323 1.18 -8.43 -3.21
N GLU A 324 0.82 -8.73 -4.45
CA GLU A 324 0.88 -7.75 -5.55
C GLU A 324 -0.07 -6.57 -5.34
N GLN A 325 -1.29 -6.82 -4.86
CA GLN A 325 -2.24 -5.77 -4.51
C GLN A 325 -1.69 -4.82 -3.45
N HIS A 326 -0.99 -5.35 -2.45
CA HIS A 326 -0.35 -4.53 -1.44
C HIS A 326 0.70 -3.60 -2.06
N ARG A 327 1.59 -4.15 -2.89
CA ARG A 327 2.64 -3.36 -3.58
C ARG A 327 2.07 -2.21 -4.41
N TYR A 328 0.98 -2.45 -5.14
CA TYR A 328 0.31 -1.40 -5.92
C TYR A 328 -0.55 -0.48 -5.04
N GLY A 329 -1.18 -1.00 -4.00
CA GLY A 329 -2.02 -0.23 -3.08
C GLY A 329 -1.24 0.82 -2.30
N THR A 330 0.02 0.55 -1.97
CA THR A 330 0.91 1.50 -1.29
C THR A 330 1.48 2.56 -2.24
N MET A 331 1.24 2.45 -3.56
CA MET A 331 1.74 3.38 -4.59
C MET A 331 3.24 3.66 -4.48
N GLN A 332 4.01 2.63 -4.13
CA GLN A 332 5.47 2.72 -4.05
C GLN A 332 6.10 2.32 -5.39
N LYS A 333 7.13 3.06 -5.78
CA LYS A 333 8.06 2.64 -6.82
C LYS A 333 9.13 1.76 -6.17
N PHE A 334 9.29 0.55 -6.67
CA PHE A 334 10.32 -0.40 -6.24
C PHE A 334 11.34 -0.58 -7.35
#